data_b99d20b0b819bf3366e9d19900387d46
#
_entry.id   b99d20b0b819bf3366e9d19900387d46
#
_cell.length_a   1.000
_cell.length_b   1.000
_cell.length_c   1.000
_cell.angle_alpha   90.00
_cell.angle_beta   90.00
_cell.angle_gamma   90.00
#
_symmetry.space_group_name_H-M   'P 1'
#
loop_
_entity.id
_entity.type
_entity.pdbx_description
1 polymer ?
#
loop_
_entity_poly.entity_id
_entity_poly.type
_entity_poly.pdbx_seq_one_letter_code
_entity_poly.pdbx_strand_id
1 'polypeptide(L)'
;FGRKSFKISLKSGNYNECCCLSNRLHKLLKVIFQQIVMGNKKLTFEEVKSILKIEVDKSVLHIKHTETGTGTTESQVLHSLQHITEEETRFKRSLEDERKKIEDKVDREMSKILQSNGFKIDKKSLEFKTLRKRVIELKLLRYSHKKDYVSGKNTDLNKFLEECDRNFNLGI
;
A
#
# COMPACT_ATOMS: atom_id res chain seq x y z
N PHE A 1 2.68 -26.80 5.64
CA PHE A 1 2.79 -25.36 5.97
C PHE A 1 4.06 -25.12 6.78
N GLY A 2 5.12 -24.57 6.16
CA GLY A 2 6.46 -24.46 6.76
C GLY A 2 6.70 -23.22 7.64
N ARG A 3 5.74 -22.32 7.86
CA ARG A 3 5.93 -21.10 8.67
C ARG A 3 4.83 -20.92 9.70
N LYS A 4 5.26 -20.76 10.97
CA LYS A 4 4.37 -20.55 12.13
C LYS A 4 3.92 -19.10 12.32
N SER A 5 4.47 -18.14 11.59
CA SER A 5 4.14 -16.72 11.71
C SER A 5 4.43 -15.96 10.44
N PHE A 6 3.71 -14.88 10.25
CA PHE A 6 3.89 -13.99 9.16
C PHE A 6 3.98 -12.54 9.68
N LYS A 7 4.89 -11.73 9.15
CA LYS A 7 5.15 -10.38 9.62
C LYS A 7 4.83 -9.38 8.52
N ILE A 8 3.93 -8.43 8.79
CA ILE A 8 3.65 -7.27 7.96
C ILE A 8 4.09 -6.02 8.71
N SER A 9 4.90 -5.17 8.06
CA SER A 9 5.17 -3.85 8.59
C SER A 9 3.97 -2.94 8.31
N LEU A 10 3.39 -2.39 9.36
CA LEU A 10 2.30 -1.41 9.27
C LEU A 10 2.82 0.01 9.05
N LYS A 11 4.14 0.22 9.23
CA LYS A 11 4.86 1.48 8.99
C LYS A 11 4.22 2.70 9.67
N SER A 12 3.62 2.53 10.83
CA SER A 12 3.12 3.60 11.67
C SER A 12 3.91 3.67 12.98
N GLY A 13 4.21 4.87 13.43
CA GLY A 13 4.76 5.13 14.76
C GLY A 13 3.68 5.23 15.85
N ASN A 14 2.40 5.25 15.48
CA ASN A 14 1.27 5.32 16.42
C ASN A 14 0.79 3.92 16.79
N TYR A 15 0.99 3.54 18.06
CA TYR A 15 0.63 2.22 18.57
C TYR A 15 -0.86 1.90 18.39
N ASN A 16 -1.77 2.83 18.70
CA ASN A 16 -3.21 2.59 18.63
C ASN A 16 -3.69 2.37 17.19
N GLU A 17 -3.17 3.14 16.24
CA GLU A 17 -3.44 2.97 14.80
C GLU A 17 -2.89 1.64 14.28
N CYS A 18 -1.69 1.27 14.74
CA CYS A 18 -1.11 -0.05 14.43
C CYS A 18 -1.97 -1.19 14.94
N CYS A 19 -2.48 -1.09 16.17
CA CYS A 19 -3.37 -2.10 16.74
C CYS A 19 -4.69 -2.22 15.96
N CYS A 20 -5.32 -1.12 15.59
CA CYS A 20 -6.52 -1.11 14.76
C CYS A 20 -6.30 -1.78 13.40
N LEU A 21 -5.24 -1.41 12.70
CA LEU A 21 -4.86 -2.00 11.42
C LEU A 21 -4.51 -3.48 11.53
N SER A 22 -3.76 -3.85 12.57
CA SER A 22 -3.40 -5.24 12.84
C SER A 22 -4.64 -6.10 13.07
N ASN A 23 -5.60 -5.62 13.86
CA ASN A 23 -6.84 -6.33 14.12
C ASN A 23 -7.72 -6.47 12.86
N ARG A 24 -7.80 -5.43 12.04
CA ARG A 24 -8.49 -5.45 10.75
C ARG A 24 -7.87 -6.47 9.79
N LEU A 25 -6.55 -6.43 9.68
CA LEU A 25 -5.78 -7.37 8.87
C LEU A 25 -5.95 -8.80 9.37
N HIS A 26 -5.90 -9.02 10.69
CA HIS A 26 -6.09 -10.34 11.29
C HIS A 26 -7.48 -10.92 11.00
N LYS A 27 -8.54 -10.10 11.09
CA LYS A 27 -9.90 -10.54 10.75
C LYS A 27 -10.02 -10.96 9.29
N LEU A 28 -9.48 -10.15 8.36
CA LEU A 28 -9.47 -10.46 6.93
C LEU A 28 -8.67 -11.73 6.63
N LEU A 29 -7.48 -11.85 7.23
CA LEU A 29 -6.63 -13.04 7.08
C LEU A 29 -7.30 -14.30 7.62
N LYS A 30 -8.00 -14.21 8.75
CA LYS A 30 -8.73 -15.34 9.33
C LYS A 30 -9.81 -15.88 8.39
N VAL A 31 -10.58 -14.99 7.75
CA VAL A 31 -11.58 -15.36 6.75
C VAL A 31 -10.92 -16.01 5.53
N ILE A 32 -9.84 -15.43 5.04
CA ILE A 32 -9.06 -15.96 3.93
C ILE A 32 -8.45 -17.32 4.27
N PHE A 33 -7.88 -17.48 5.47
CA PHE A 33 -7.32 -18.75 5.94
C PHE A 33 -8.38 -19.85 6.03
N GLN A 34 -9.57 -19.53 6.55
CA GLN A 34 -10.67 -20.50 6.60
C GLN A 34 -11.07 -20.99 5.21
N GLN A 35 -11.02 -20.09 4.22
CA GLN A 35 -11.34 -20.44 2.83
C GLN A 35 -10.21 -21.21 2.12
N ILE A 36 -8.97 -21.04 2.53
CA ILE A 36 -7.79 -21.74 1.96
C ILE A 36 -7.67 -23.17 2.49
N VAL A 37 -8.00 -23.40 3.75
CA VAL A 37 -8.02 -24.74 4.36
C VAL A 37 -9.04 -25.64 3.63
N MET A 38 -10.03 -25.04 2.98
CA MET A 38 -11.06 -25.74 2.22
C MET A 38 -10.72 -26.00 0.72
N GLY A 39 -9.57 -25.56 0.22
CA GLY A 39 -9.16 -25.84 -1.17
C GLY A 39 -8.33 -24.71 -1.81
N ASN A 40 -7.63 -25.02 -2.89
CA ASN A 40 -6.78 -24.13 -3.69
C ASN A 40 -7.56 -22.92 -4.25
N LYS A 41 -7.78 -21.87 -3.43
CA LYS A 41 -8.55 -20.72 -3.86
C LYS A 41 -7.71 -19.82 -4.78
N LYS A 42 -8.25 -19.52 -5.96
CA LYS A 42 -7.71 -18.51 -6.87
C LYS A 42 -8.03 -17.11 -6.29
N LEU A 43 -7.13 -16.16 -6.46
CA LEU A 43 -7.34 -14.76 -6.12
C LEU A 43 -8.56 -14.22 -6.89
N THR A 44 -9.53 -13.66 -6.19
CA THR A 44 -10.72 -13.04 -6.79
C THR A 44 -10.59 -11.52 -6.84
N PHE A 45 -11.40 -10.85 -7.67
CA PHE A 45 -11.42 -9.38 -7.72
C PHE A 45 -11.83 -8.74 -6.39
N GLU A 46 -12.71 -9.37 -5.62
CA GLU A 46 -13.10 -8.87 -4.29
C GLU A 46 -11.94 -8.94 -3.30
N GLU A 47 -11.11 -9.97 -3.38
CA GLU A 47 -9.90 -10.07 -2.58
C GLU A 47 -8.84 -9.05 -3.01
N VAL A 48 -8.74 -8.76 -4.33
CA VAL A 48 -7.91 -7.67 -4.85
C VAL A 48 -8.34 -6.33 -4.25
N LYS A 49 -9.64 -6.02 -4.24
CA LYS A 49 -10.18 -4.80 -3.61
C LYS A 49 -9.87 -4.75 -2.11
N SER A 50 -10.05 -5.86 -1.40
CA SER A 50 -9.77 -5.94 0.04
C SER A 50 -8.30 -5.68 0.36
N ILE A 51 -7.38 -6.21 -0.45
CA ILE A 51 -5.94 -5.96 -0.32
C ILE A 51 -5.63 -4.49 -0.61
N LEU A 52 -6.23 -3.92 -1.66
CA LEU A 52 -6.03 -2.51 -2.00
C LEU A 52 -6.52 -1.57 -0.89
N LYS A 53 -7.65 -1.85 -0.24
CA LYS A 53 -8.11 -1.08 0.93
C LYS A 53 -7.05 -1.04 2.04
N ILE A 54 -6.43 -2.17 2.34
CA ILE A 54 -5.35 -2.23 3.34
C ILE A 54 -4.16 -1.38 2.92
N GLU A 55 -3.78 -1.41 1.64
CA GLU A 55 -2.67 -0.60 1.14
C GLU A 55 -3.00 0.91 1.12
N VAL A 56 -4.27 1.27 0.90
CA VAL A 56 -4.75 2.66 1.06
C VAL A 56 -4.64 3.10 2.52
N ASP A 57 -5.13 2.30 3.47
CA ASP A 57 -5.01 2.60 4.90
C ASP A 57 -3.53 2.80 5.31
N LYS A 58 -2.62 1.95 4.84
CA LYS A 58 -1.17 2.13 5.04
C LYS A 58 -0.64 3.42 4.42
N SER A 59 -1.17 3.80 3.26
CA SER A 59 -0.78 5.04 2.59
C SER A 59 -1.20 6.26 3.38
N VAL A 60 -2.40 6.26 3.98
CA VAL A 60 -2.87 7.30 4.91
C VAL A 60 -1.92 7.42 6.10
N LEU A 61 -1.56 6.30 6.73
CA LEU A 61 -0.60 6.31 7.85
C LEU A 61 0.77 6.86 7.44
N HIS A 62 1.23 6.54 6.24
CA HIS A 62 2.48 7.09 5.71
C HIS A 62 2.44 8.60 5.52
N ILE A 63 1.29 9.14 5.06
CA ILE A 63 1.11 10.59 4.91
C ILE A 63 1.12 11.25 6.29
N LYS A 64 0.34 10.74 7.24
CA LYS A 64 0.32 11.23 8.64
C LYS A 64 1.70 11.17 9.30
N HIS A 65 2.43 10.08 9.13
CA HIS A 65 3.78 9.96 9.68
C HIS A 65 4.76 10.99 9.09
N THR A 66 4.54 11.38 7.84
CA THR A 66 5.34 12.44 7.21
C THR A 66 5.11 13.78 7.89
N GLU A 67 3.87 14.09 8.32
CA GLU A 67 3.56 15.29 9.11
C GLU A 67 4.33 15.32 10.43
N THR A 68 4.27 14.24 11.21
CA THR A 68 4.96 14.19 12.51
C THR A 68 6.49 14.21 12.37
N GLY A 69 7.02 13.75 11.26
CA GLY A 69 8.45 13.75 10.94
C GLY A 69 8.95 15.04 10.27
N THR A 70 8.04 15.89 9.77
CA THR A 70 8.37 17.18 9.20
C THR A 70 8.39 18.21 10.32
N GLY A 71 9.52 18.88 10.52
CA GLY A 71 9.60 19.94 11.52
C GLY A 71 8.71 21.15 11.16
N THR A 72 8.56 22.07 12.11
CA THR A 72 7.69 23.25 11.99
C THR A 72 8.37 24.43 11.30
N THR A 73 9.68 24.38 11.08
CA THR A 73 10.43 25.47 10.43
C THR A 73 10.37 25.34 8.90
N GLU A 74 10.35 26.50 8.23
CA GLU A 74 10.34 26.58 6.76
C GLU A 74 11.46 25.76 6.11
N SER A 75 12.67 25.79 6.68
CA SER A 75 13.81 25.00 6.20
C SER A 75 13.56 23.50 6.30
N GLN A 76 12.93 23.03 7.37
CA GLN A 76 12.61 21.60 7.56
C GLN A 76 11.51 21.13 6.59
N VAL A 77 10.50 21.99 6.36
CA VAL A 77 9.45 21.72 5.35
C VAL A 77 10.07 21.64 3.96
N LEU A 78 10.95 22.59 3.60
CA LEU A 78 11.62 22.58 2.30
C LEU A 78 12.47 21.32 2.08
N HIS A 79 13.23 20.92 3.09
CA HIS A 79 14.03 19.68 3.06
C HIS A 79 13.14 18.44 2.88
N SER A 80 12.03 18.36 3.60
CA SER A 80 11.08 17.24 3.48
C SER A 80 10.46 17.18 2.08
N LEU A 81 10.07 18.33 1.51
CA LEU A 81 9.55 18.42 0.15
C LEU A 81 10.57 17.98 -0.90
N GLN A 82 11.83 18.39 -0.73
CA GLN A 82 12.92 17.97 -1.61
C GLN A 82 13.09 16.45 -1.57
N HIS A 83 13.17 15.88 -0.37
CA HIS A 83 13.32 14.42 -0.20
C HIS A 83 12.16 13.62 -0.83
N ILE A 84 10.90 14.05 -0.60
CA ILE A 84 9.73 13.39 -1.20
C ILE A 84 9.76 13.50 -2.73
N THR A 85 10.18 14.65 -3.25
CA THR A 85 10.29 14.88 -4.71
C THR A 85 11.38 14.01 -5.34
N GLU A 86 12.51 13.84 -4.66
CA GLU A 86 13.57 12.95 -5.10
C GLU A 86 13.15 11.47 -5.08
N GLU A 87 12.43 11.04 -4.03
CA GLU A 87 11.87 9.68 -3.96
C GLU A 87 10.87 9.42 -5.09
N GLU A 88 9.96 10.35 -5.35
CA GLU A 88 9.00 10.25 -6.45
C GLU A 88 9.70 10.19 -7.80
N THR A 89 10.68 11.08 -8.02
CA THR A 89 11.44 11.13 -9.27
C THR A 89 12.23 9.84 -9.51
N ARG A 90 12.88 9.30 -8.47
CA ARG A 90 13.54 8.00 -8.54
C ARG A 90 12.56 6.89 -8.89
N PHE A 91 11.37 6.90 -8.26
CA PHE A 91 10.35 5.90 -8.54
C PHE A 91 9.83 6.00 -9.98
N LYS A 92 9.55 7.23 -10.48
CA LYS A 92 9.11 7.46 -11.87
C LYS A 92 10.17 7.03 -12.89
N ARG A 93 11.43 7.47 -12.72
CA ARG A 93 12.54 7.04 -13.60
C ARG A 93 12.69 5.52 -13.61
N SER A 94 12.63 4.90 -12.44
CA SER A 94 12.69 3.45 -12.36
C SER A 94 11.51 2.77 -13.07
N LEU A 95 10.33 3.40 -13.11
CA LEU A 95 9.18 2.89 -13.90
C LEU A 95 9.40 3.01 -15.40
N GLU A 96 10.11 4.06 -15.86
CA GLU A 96 10.41 4.30 -17.27
C GLU A 96 11.58 3.42 -17.75
N ASP A 97 12.71 3.48 -17.01
CA ASP A 97 13.96 2.84 -17.42
C ASP A 97 14.05 1.36 -17.02
N GLU A 98 13.44 0.99 -15.88
CA GLU A 98 13.54 -0.32 -15.27
C GLU A 98 12.18 -0.90 -14.91
N ARG A 99 11.15 -0.62 -15.72
CA ARG A 99 9.78 -1.05 -15.46
C ARG A 99 9.69 -2.51 -15.01
N LYS A 100 10.44 -3.38 -15.67
CA LYS A 100 10.49 -4.80 -15.32
C LYS A 100 11.04 -5.05 -13.91
N LYS A 101 12.07 -4.30 -13.48
CA LYS A 101 12.64 -4.44 -12.13
C LYS A 101 11.66 -4.00 -11.05
N ILE A 102 10.88 -2.93 -11.30
CA ILE A 102 9.85 -2.47 -10.36
C ILE A 102 8.68 -3.46 -10.31
N GLU A 103 8.22 -3.92 -11.47
CA GLU A 103 7.21 -4.96 -11.52
C GLU A 103 7.67 -6.19 -10.73
N ASP A 104 8.92 -6.63 -10.91
CA ASP A 104 9.50 -7.74 -10.14
C ASP A 104 9.61 -7.45 -8.63
N LYS A 105 9.86 -6.20 -8.23
CA LYS A 105 9.89 -5.80 -6.82
C LYS A 105 8.49 -5.82 -6.21
N VAL A 106 7.52 -5.22 -6.89
CA VAL A 106 6.11 -5.25 -6.48
C VAL A 106 5.59 -6.68 -6.46
N ASP A 107 5.90 -7.47 -7.47
CA ASP A 107 5.54 -8.89 -7.54
C ASP A 107 6.12 -9.67 -6.37
N ARG A 108 7.36 -9.40 -5.95
CA ARG A 108 7.96 -10.04 -4.78
C ARG A 108 7.28 -9.62 -3.48
N GLU A 109 6.97 -8.33 -3.32
CA GLU A 109 6.24 -7.83 -2.14
C GLU A 109 4.86 -8.47 -2.05
N MET A 110 4.11 -8.47 -3.13
CA MET A 110 2.78 -9.07 -3.22
C MET A 110 2.84 -10.60 -3.04
N SER A 111 3.78 -11.27 -3.70
CA SER A 111 3.94 -12.72 -3.57
C SER A 111 4.25 -13.14 -2.15
N LYS A 112 5.07 -12.37 -1.39
CA LYS A 112 5.32 -12.65 0.04
C LYS A 112 4.05 -12.58 0.86
N ILE A 113 3.20 -11.57 0.61
CA ILE A 113 1.93 -11.39 1.33
C ILE A 113 0.96 -12.52 0.98
N LEU A 114 0.85 -12.87 -0.28
CA LEU A 114 -0.11 -13.83 -0.79
C LEU A 114 0.33 -15.28 -0.52
N GLN A 115 1.62 -15.62 -0.69
CA GLN A 115 2.16 -16.96 -0.43
C GLN A 115 2.14 -17.33 1.05
N SER A 116 2.41 -16.37 1.96
CA SER A 116 2.29 -16.63 3.39
C SER A 116 0.86 -16.97 3.81
N ASN A 117 -0.11 -16.66 2.98
CA ASN A 117 -1.54 -16.95 3.17
C ASN A 117 -2.04 -18.15 2.35
N GLY A 118 -1.13 -18.93 1.74
CA GLY A 118 -1.49 -20.17 1.03
C GLY A 118 -2.14 -19.96 -0.34
N PHE A 119 -2.12 -18.73 -0.91
CA PHE A 119 -2.58 -18.53 -2.27
C PHE A 119 -1.58 -19.11 -3.27
N LYS A 120 -2.06 -19.94 -4.16
CA LYS A 120 -1.34 -20.22 -5.41
C LYS A 120 -1.48 -19.01 -6.33
N ILE A 121 -0.42 -18.22 -6.43
CA ILE A 121 -0.43 -17.04 -7.28
C ILE A 121 0.02 -17.44 -8.67
N ASP A 122 -0.88 -17.33 -9.60
CA ASP A 122 -0.51 -17.30 -11.00
C ASP A 122 -0.18 -15.84 -11.37
N LYS A 123 1.12 -15.52 -11.48
CA LYS A 123 1.60 -14.19 -11.91
C LYS A 123 1.11 -13.80 -13.32
N LYS A 124 0.64 -14.76 -14.11
CA LYS A 124 0.08 -14.54 -15.44
C LYS A 124 -1.41 -14.22 -15.38
N SER A 125 -2.09 -14.47 -14.24
CA SER A 125 -3.51 -14.22 -14.09
C SER A 125 -3.84 -12.74 -14.25
N LEU A 126 -5.04 -12.46 -14.70
CA LEU A 126 -5.53 -11.10 -14.90
C LEU A 126 -5.64 -10.35 -13.57
N GLU A 127 -6.08 -11.06 -12.53
CA GLU A 127 -6.24 -10.54 -11.18
C GLU A 127 -4.89 -10.08 -10.60
N PHE A 128 -3.85 -10.89 -10.76
CA PHE A 128 -2.51 -10.53 -10.28
C PHE A 128 -1.94 -9.32 -11.04
N LYS A 129 -2.09 -9.28 -12.35
CA LYS A 129 -1.68 -8.13 -13.19
C LYS A 129 -2.44 -6.87 -12.80
N THR A 130 -3.74 -6.98 -12.55
CA THR A 130 -4.58 -5.86 -12.11
C THR A 130 -4.13 -5.36 -10.74
N LEU A 131 -3.91 -6.24 -9.78
CA LEU A 131 -3.42 -5.86 -8.45
C LEU A 131 -2.07 -5.15 -8.53
N ARG A 132 -1.12 -5.67 -9.32
CA ARG A 132 0.19 -5.04 -9.54
C ARG A 132 0.05 -3.61 -10.06
N LYS A 133 -0.74 -3.42 -11.12
CA LYS A 133 -1.00 -2.10 -11.70
C LYS A 133 -1.55 -1.14 -10.66
N ARG A 134 -2.57 -1.54 -9.92
CA ARG A 134 -3.24 -0.73 -8.89
C ARG A 134 -2.30 -0.37 -7.73
N VAL A 135 -1.44 -1.27 -7.30
CA VAL A 135 -0.45 -0.98 -6.25
C VAL A 135 0.58 0.05 -6.73
N ILE A 136 1.00 -0.01 -8.00
CA ILE A 136 1.91 1.01 -8.58
C ILE A 136 1.21 2.38 -8.63
N GLU A 137 -0.02 2.44 -9.14
CA GLU A 137 -0.84 3.65 -9.20
C GLU A 137 -1.03 4.27 -7.80
N LEU A 138 -1.34 3.45 -6.80
CA LEU A 138 -1.48 3.90 -5.41
C LEU A 138 -0.16 4.48 -4.84
N LYS A 139 0.99 3.88 -5.17
CA LYS A 139 2.29 4.43 -4.75
C LYS A 139 2.54 5.82 -5.34
N LEU A 140 2.21 6.05 -6.60
CA LEU A 140 2.33 7.36 -7.25
C LEU A 140 1.39 8.40 -6.62
N LEU A 141 0.13 8.03 -6.42
CA LEU A 141 -0.87 8.88 -5.77
C LEU A 141 -0.43 9.30 -4.37
N ARG A 142 0.12 8.36 -3.60
CA ARG A 142 0.66 8.64 -2.27
C ARG A 142 1.79 9.69 -2.29
N TYR A 143 2.71 9.66 -3.25
CA TYR A 143 3.78 10.67 -3.35
C TYR A 143 3.19 12.07 -3.62
N SER A 144 2.20 12.18 -4.50
CA SER A 144 1.52 13.44 -4.77
C SER A 144 0.90 14.02 -3.49
N HIS A 145 0.07 13.23 -2.80
CA HIS A 145 -0.58 13.68 -1.57
C HIS A 145 0.39 14.00 -0.44
N LYS A 146 1.51 13.26 -0.33
CA LYS A 146 2.55 13.61 0.65
C LYS A 146 3.12 15.01 0.43
N LYS A 147 3.37 15.40 -0.81
CA LYS A 147 3.88 16.74 -1.14
C LYS A 147 2.87 17.81 -0.78
N ASP A 148 1.61 17.61 -1.15
CA ASP A 148 0.53 18.54 -0.85
C ASP A 148 0.30 18.67 0.66
N TYR A 149 0.40 17.59 1.39
CA TYR A 149 0.28 17.56 2.84
C TYR A 149 1.41 18.33 3.52
N VAL A 150 2.66 18.06 3.17
CA VAL A 150 3.86 18.72 3.72
C VAL A 150 3.90 20.20 3.35
N SER A 151 3.44 20.59 2.16
CA SER A 151 3.38 21.99 1.71
C SER A 151 2.21 22.78 2.29
N GLY A 152 1.34 22.13 3.06
CA GLY A 152 0.12 22.76 3.60
C GLY A 152 -0.97 23.07 2.56
N LYS A 153 -0.77 22.64 1.30
CA LYS A 153 -1.75 22.86 0.23
C LYS A 153 -3.01 22.02 0.41
N ASN A 154 -2.85 20.82 0.90
CA ASN A 154 -3.96 19.90 1.15
C ASN A 154 -3.63 18.98 2.32
N THR A 155 -4.20 19.29 3.49
CA THR A 155 -4.06 18.50 4.71
C THR A 155 -5.25 17.56 4.95
N ASP A 156 -6.23 17.57 4.05
CA ASP A 156 -7.43 16.76 4.16
C ASP A 156 -7.19 15.36 3.58
N LEU A 157 -7.03 14.40 4.50
CA LEU A 157 -6.87 12.99 4.15
C LEU A 157 -8.13 12.37 3.51
N ASN A 158 -9.30 12.98 3.72
CA ASN A 158 -10.52 12.48 3.08
C ASN A 158 -10.44 12.64 1.55
N LYS A 159 -9.83 13.73 1.07
CA LYS A 159 -9.59 13.87 -0.38
C LYS A 159 -8.72 12.78 -0.96
N PHE A 160 -7.71 12.32 -0.21
CA PHE A 160 -6.91 11.17 -0.64
C PHE A 160 -7.75 9.89 -0.71
N LEU A 161 -8.60 9.65 0.30
CA LEU A 161 -9.49 8.50 0.32
C LEU A 161 -10.51 8.54 -0.80
N GLU A 162 -11.14 9.70 -1.05
CA GLU A 162 -12.07 9.91 -2.17
C GLU A 162 -11.40 9.66 -3.54
N GLU A 163 -10.16 10.12 -3.71
CA GLU A 163 -9.41 9.88 -4.93
C GLU A 163 -9.02 8.41 -5.09
N CYS A 164 -8.66 7.73 -4.01
CA CYS A 164 -8.45 6.29 -4.01
C CYS A 164 -9.74 5.53 -4.35
N ASP A 165 -10.88 5.94 -3.79
CA ASP A 165 -12.16 5.31 -4.10
C ASP A 165 -12.55 5.52 -5.56
N ARG A 166 -12.39 6.74 -6.09
CA ARG A 166 -12.65 7.05 -7.50
C ARG A 166 -11.78 6.23 -8.46
N ASN A 167 -10.48 6.09 -8.15
CA ASN A 167 -9.54 5.40 -9.03
C ASN A 167 -9.65 3.88 -8.95
N PHE A 168 -10.01 3.34 -7.80
CA PHE A 168 -9.93 1.91 -7.54
C PHE A 168 -11.30 1.26 -7.25
N ASN A 169 -12.36 2.07 -7.12
CA ASN A 169 -13.73 1.63 -6.81
C ASN A 169 -13.77 0.70 -5.59
N LEU A 170 -13.27 1.22 -4.47
CA LEU A 170 -13.10 0.43 -3.24
C LEU A 170 -14.35 0.41 -2.37
N GLY A 171 -15.23 1.41 -2.49
CA GLY A 171 -16.39 1.61 -1.62
C GLY A 171 -15.94 1.95 -0.18
N ILE A 172 -15.09 2.96 -0.03
CA ILE A 172 -14.59 3.50 1.25
C ILE A 172 -15.11 4.90 1.47
#